data_2b3664194858ecfbaa37db8edb9be063
#
_entry.id   2b3664194858ecfbaa37db8edb9be063
#
_cell.length_a   1.000
_cell.length_b   1.000
_cell.length_c   1.000
_cell.angle_alpha   90.00
_cell.angle_beta   90.00
_cell.angle_gamma   90.00
#
_symmetry.space_group_name_H-M   'P 1'
#
loop_
_entity.id
_entity.type
_entity.pdbx_description
1 polymer ?
#
loop_
_entity_poly.entity_id
_entity_poly.type
_entity_poly.pdbx_seq_one_letter_code
_entity_poly.pdbx_strand_id
1 'polypeptide(L)'
;MTSSLLQRLGIALPIIQGPMTGSDTPALAAAVSAAGGLGMLGCGMRSPAAMAEAAAAVRQQTDRPFGMNLFVQATPNPDEATVQAAMERLAPLYAELGLQPQRPTQWCEDFAAQFEALVALRPAVASFTFGILDAAQVQRLHSAGCTVIGTATTVQEALAWAEVGADAVCASGLEAGGHRGTFLGDFTAAQVGTLALVPQCVDALAPQGVAVIAAG
;
A
#
# COMPACT_ATOMS: atom_id res chain seq x y z
N MET A 1 25.45 -12.42 -0.78
CA MET A 1 24.69 -12.36 -2.05
C MET A 1 23.72 -11.21 -1.94
N THR A 2 23.89 -10.16 -2.74
CA THR A 2 22.95 -9.05 -2.80
C THR A 2 21.62 -9.62 -3.28
N SER A 3 20.54 -9.41 -2.55
CA SER A 3 19.21 -9.91 -2.91
C SER A 3 18.86 -9.46 -4.33
N SER A 4 18.35 -10.36 -5.16
CA SER A 4 17.85 -10.02 -6.50
C SER A 4 16.80 -8.88 -6.44
N LEU A 5 16.06 -8.77 -5.33
CA LEU A 5 15.11 -7.70 -5.09
C LEU A 5 15.79 -6.33 -4.97
N LEU A 6 16.90 -6.19 -4.22
CA LEU A 6 17.62 -4.90 -4.10
C LEU A 6 18.12 -4.40 -5.45
N GLN A 7 18.64 -5.31 -6.28
CA GLN A 7 19.08 -4.99 -7.64
C GLN A 7 17.89 -4.54 -8.51
N ARG A 8 16.78 -5.25 -8.44
CA ARG A 8 15.55 -4.91 -9.17
C ARG A 8 14.99 -3.55 -8.75
N LEU A 9 15.01 -3.26 -7.45
CA LEU A 9 14.53 -1.98 -6.91
C LEU A 9 15.53 -0.83 -7.12
N GLY A 10 16.78 -1.11 -7.45
CA GLY A 10 17.82 -0.09 -7.60
C GLY A 10 18.22 0.59 -6.29
N ILE A 11 18.06 -0.10 -5.15
CA ILE A 11 18.38 0.43 -3.81
C ILE A 11 19.64 -0.22 -3.24
N ALA A 12 20.37 0.52 -2.42
CA ALA A 12 21.62 0.06 -1.80
C ALA A 12 21.38 -0.62 -0.43
N LEU A 13 20.37 -0.13 0.29
CA LEU A 13 20.02 -0.60 1.63
C LEU A 13 18.73 -1.43 1.57
N PRO A 14 18.64 -2.56 2.30
CA PRO A 14 17.42 -3.39 2.37
C PRO A 14 16.36 -2.75 3.28
N ILE A 15 16.09 -1.47 3.05
CA ILE A 15 15.17 -0.67 3.87
C ILE A 15 14.14 -0.01 2.96
N ILE A 16 12.86 -0.25 3.25
CA ILE A 16 11.74 0.40 2.59
C ILE A 16 10.99 1.20 3.66
N GLN A 17 10.85 2.50 3.44
CA GLN A 17 9.97 3.31 4.28
C GLN A 17 8.52 2.89 4.04
N GLY A 18 7.80 2.55 5.10
CA GLY A 18 6.39 2.22 4.99
C GLY A 18 5.58 3.39 4.41
N PRO A 19 4.63 3.15 3.50
CA PRO A 19 3.71 4.19 3.05
C PRO A 19 2.82 4.61 4.23
N MET A 20 2.72 5.92 4.47
CA MET A 20 1.99 6.49 5.60
C MET A 20 0.96 7.50 5.10
N THR A 21 -0.14 7.00 4.54
CA THR A 21 -1.21 7.83 3.97
C THR A 21 -1.65 8.93 4.95
N GLY A 22 -1.54 10.18 4.53
CA GLY A 22 -1.83 11.37 5.35
C GLY A 22 -0.67 11.85 6.22
N SER A 23 0.42 11.07 6.36
CA SER A 23 1.57 11.43 7.23
C SER A 23 2.90 11.42 6.50
N ASP A 24 2.98 10.87 5.29
CA ASP A 24 4.18 10.99 4.44
C ASP A 24 4.19 12.28 3.63
N THR A 25 5.39 12.67 3.21
CA THR A 25 5.60 13.81 2.32
C THR A 25 6.51 13.42 1.15
N PRO A 26 6.42 14.12 0.00
CA PRO A 26 7.39 13.94 -1.09
C PRO A 26 8.84 14.14 -0.63
N ALA A 27 9.08 15.07 0.29
CA ALA A 27 10.41 15.34 0.83
C ALA A 27 10.96 14.14 1.65
N LEU A 28 10.12 13.49 2.46
CA LEU A 28 10.51 12.29 3.20
C LEU A 28 10.85 11.15 2.23
N ALA A 29 9.98 10.88 1.27
CA ALA A 29 10.21 9.82 0.29
C ALA A 29 11.49 10.07 -0.52
N ALA A 30 11.72 11.31 -0.96
CA ALA A 30 12.94 11.69 -1.67
C ALA A 30 14.21 11.53 -0.80
N ALA A 31 14.17 11.94 0.46
CA ALA A 31 15.28 11.81 1.38
C ALA A 31 15.68 10.35 1.66
N VAL A 32 14.67 9.47 1.88
CA VAL A 32 14.91 8.03 2.06
C VAL A 32 15.52 7.41 0.80
N SER A 33 14.99 7.74 -0.37
CA SER A 33 15.50 7.25 -1.65
C SER A 33 16.93 7.76 -1.91
N ALA A 34 17.21 9.02 -1.63
CA ALA A 34 18.56 9.61 -1.77
C ALA A 34 19.57 8.94 -0.81
N ALA A 35 19.14 8.52 0.37
CA ALA A 35 19.95 7.80 1.35
C ALA A 35 20.21 6.32 0.96
N GLY A 36 19.64 5.82 -0.13
CA GLY A 36 19.86 4.47 -0.64
C GLY A 36 18.84 3.43 -0.24
N GLY A 37 17.78 3.81 0.49
CA GLY A 37 16.59 2.99 0.71
C GLY A 37 15.53 3.19 -0.38
N LEU A 38 14.32 2.74 -0.14
CA LEU A 38 13.15 3.01 -0.97
C LEU A 38 12.16 3.93 -0.23
N GLY A 39 12.04 5.16 -0.66
CA GLY A 39 11.01 6.07 -0.17
C GLY A 39 9.65 5.72 -0.78
N MET A 40 8.59 5.79 0.00
CA MET A 40 7.23 5.44 -0.42
C MET A 40 6.26 6.60 -0.18
N LEU A 41 5.32 6.77 -1.11
CA LEU A 41 4.16 7.65 -0.96
C LEU A 41 2.90 6.81 -0.72
N GLY A 42 2.20 7.08 0.39
CA GLY A 42 0.87 6.53 0.65
C GLY A 42 -0.19 7.30 -0.14
N CYS A 43 -0.75 6.69 -1.16
CA CYS A 43 -1.67 7.34 -2.09
C CYS A 43 -3.14 6.94 -1.91
N GLY A 44 -3.46 6.11 -0.92
CA GLY A 44 -4.81 5.60 -0.73
C GLY A 44 -5.91 6.68 -0.56
N MET A 45 -5.53 7.87 -0.08
CA MET A 45 -6.43 9.03 0.08
C MET A 45 -6.09 10.20 -0.87
N ARG A 46 -5.23 10.00 -1.85
CA ARG A 46 -4.85 11.04 -2.82
C ARG A 46 -5.66 10.89 -4.09
N SER A 47 -6.23 11.98 -4.58
CA SER A 47 -6.81 11.99 -5.93
C SER A 47 -5.73 11.70 -6.99
N PRO A 48 -6.11 11.27 -8.20
CA PRO A 48 -5.17 11.11 -9.31
C PRO A 48 -4.28 12.34 -9.57
N ALA A 49 -4.84 13.54 -9.45
CA ALA A 49 -4.10 14.79 -9.58
C ALA A 49 -3.08 14.97 -8.46
N ALA A 50 -3.48 14.76 -7.19
CA ALA A 50 -2.59 14.84 -6.04
C ALA A 50 -1.48 13.76 -6.07
N MET A 51 -1.76 12.59 -6.64
CA MET A 51 -0.73 11.56 -6.91
C MET A 51 0.32 12.06 -7.90
N ALA A 52 -0.11 12.69 -8.99
CA ALA A 52 0.79 13.25 -10.00
C ALA A 52 1.66 14.38 -9.44
N GLU A 53 1.07 15.29 -8.66
CA GLU A 53 1.79 16.37 -7.98
C GLU A 53 2.84 15.82 -7.00
N ALA A 54 2.46 14.85 -6.17
CA ALA A 54 3.38 14.24 -5.21
C ALA A 54 4.54 13.50 -5.90
N ALA A 55 4.27 12.74 -6.97
CA ALA A 55 5.30 12.06 -7.75
C ALA A 55 6.26 13.06 -8.43
N ALA A 56 5.74 14.15 -9.00
CA ALA A 56 6.54 15.21 -9.58
C ALA A 56 7.44 15.88 -8.52
N ALA A 57 6.90 16.14 -7.32
CA ALA A 57 7.66 16.72 -6.22
C ALA A 57 8.79 15.81 -5.72
N VAL A 58 8.62 14.48 -5.70
CA VAL A 58 9.73 13.54 -5.41
C VAL A 58 10.80 13.63 -6.51
N ARG A 59 10.41 13.56 -7.79
CA ARG A 59 11.33 13.60 -8.93
C ARG A 59 12.13 14.89 -9.05
N GLN A 60 11.61 16.00 -8.52
CA GLN A 60 12.35 17.27 -8.43
C GLN A 60 13.47 17.23 -7.39
N GLN A 61 13.42 16.32 -6.42
CA GLN A 61 14.36 16.26 -5.30
C GLN A 61 15.34 15.09 -5.40
N THR A 62 15.05 14.06 -6.20
CA THR A 62 15.93 12.90 -6.38
C THR A 62 15.63 12.16 -7.68
N ASP A 63 16.70 11.65 -8.31
CA ASP A 63 16.62 10.71 -9.44
C ASP A 63 16.56 9.24 -8.98
N ARG A 64 16.57 9.00 -7.66
CA ARG A 64 16.53 7.66 -7.09
C ARG A 64 15.13 7.06 -7.18
N PRO A 65 15.00 5.71 -7.23
CA PRO A 65 13.72 5.06 -7.27
C PRO A 65 12.89 5.36 -6.03
N PHE A 66 11.58 5.51 -6.22
CA PHE A 66 10.59 5.60 -5.15
C PHE A 66 9.37 4.77 -5.51
N GLY A 67 8.53 4.49 -4.52
CA GLY A 67 7.31 3.74 -4.70
C GLY A 67 6.05 4.52 -4.33
N MET A 68 4.91 4.02 -4.78
CA MET A 68 3.58 4.52 -4.47
C MET A 68 2.68 3.38 -4.02
N ASN A 69 1.87 3.62 -2.98
CA ASN A 69 0.95 2.62 -2.43
C ASN A 69 -0.49 3.02 -2.67
N LEU A 70 -1.32 2.07 -3.07
CA LEU A 70 -2.78 2.21 -3.14
C LEU A 70 -3.50 1.22 -2.21
N PHE A 71 -4.73 1.58 -1.85
CA PHE A 71 -5.66 0.70 -1.17
C PHE A 71 -6.56 0.01 -2.21
N VAL A 72 -6.53 -1.33 -2.24
CA VAL A 72 -7.42 -2.11 -3.11
C VAL A 72 -8.76 -2.24 -2.42
N GLN A 73 -9.61 -1.25 -2.62
CA GLN A 73 -10.93 -1.18 -1.98
C GLN A 73 -11.98 -0.78 -3.00
N ALA A 74 -13.15 -1.42 -2.91
CA ALA A 74 -14.32 -0.94 -3.63
C ALA A 74 -14.84 0.34 -2.96
N THR A 75 -15.29 1.30 -3.77
CA THR A 75 -15.94 2.51 -3.25
C THR A 75 -17.22 2.10 -2.51
N PRO A 76 -17.34 2.39 -1.20
CA PRO A 76 -18.54 2.05 -0.45
C PRO A 76 -19.73 2.87 -0.93
N ASN A 77 -20.91 2.26 -0.87
CA ASN A 77 -22.18 2.91 -1.16
C ASN A 77 -23.16 2.64 -0.02
N PRO A 78 -22.96 3.29 1.15
CA PRO A 78 -23.81 3.09 2.31
C PRO A 78 -25.22 3.62 2.06
N ASP A 79 -26.22 2.94 2.64
CA ASP A 79 -27.59 3.43 2.64
C ASP A 79 -27.78 4.66 3.54
N GLU A 80 -28.90 5.37 3.36
CA GLU A 80 -29.21 6.59 4.10
C GLU A 80 -29.27 6.35 5.61
N ALA A 81 -29.83 5.23 6.06
CA ALA A 81 -29.95 4.93 7.49
C ALA A 81 -28.58 4.74 8.14
N THR A 82 -27.65 4.06 7.46
CA THR A 82 -26.25 3.89 7.91
C THR A 82 -25.54 5.26 8.03
N VAL A 83 -25.71 6.11 7.03
CA VAL A 83 -25.10 7.46 7.04
C VAL A 83 -25.67 8.29 8.19
N GLN A 84 -26.98 8.32 8.34
CA GLN A 84 -27.65 9.07 9.40
C GLN A 84 -27.21 8.59 10.79
N ALA A 85 -27.15 7.28 11.02
CA ALA A 85 -26.70 6.71 12.29
C ALA A 85 -25.22 7.09 12.59
N ALA A 86 -24.36 7.14 11.59
CA ALA A 86 -22.97 7.57 11.73
C ALA A 86 -22.89 9.07 12.08
N MET A 87 -23.68 9.93 11.42
CA MET A 87 -23.74 11.35 11.70
C MET A 87 -24.22 11.62 13.13
N GLU A 88 -25.26 10.94 13.58
CA GLU A 88 -25.80 11.06 14.96
C GLU A 88 -24.75 10.62 16.00
N ARG A 89 -24.02 9.54 15.75
CA ARG A 89 -22.93 9.06 16.64
C ARG A 89 -21.81 10.08 16.76
N LEU A 90 -21.48 10.80 15.69
CA LEU A 90 -20.41 11.79 15.66
C LEU A 90 -20.86 13.18 16.17
N ALA A 91 -22.16 13.47 16.18
CA ALA A 91 -22.68 14.78 16.54
C ALA A 91 -22.18 15.32 17.90
N PRO A 92 -22.10 14.52 18.99
CA PRO A 92 -21.57 15.00 20.26
C PRO A 92 -20.12 15.48 20.17
N LEU A 93 -19.28 14.75 19.43
CA LEU A 93 -17.86 15.09 19.23
C LEU A 93 -17.71 16.39 18.42
N TYR A 94 -18.52 16.57 17.39
CA TYR A 94 -18.55 17.83 16.63
C TYR A 94 -18.97 19.00 17.53
N ALA A 95 -19.96 18.79 18.40
CA ALA A 95 -20.42 19.83 19.33
C ALA A 95 -19.32 20.23 20.33
N GLU A 96 -18.58 19.27 20.89
CA GLU A 96 -17.44 19.54 21.78
C GLU A 96 -16.34 20.39 21.12
N LEU A 97 -16.14 20.19 19.80
CA LEU A 97 -15.17 20.93 19.00
C LEU A 97 -15.72 22.27 18.46
N GLY A 98 -16.98 22.60 18.72
CA GLY A 98 -17.64 23.80 18.16
C GLY A 98 -17.85 23.72 16.63
N LEU A 99 -17.86 22.51 16.07
CA LEU A 99 -18.02 22.25 14.63
C LEU A 99 -19.45 21.80 14.32
N GLN A 100 -19.85 21.99 13.07
CA GLN A 100 -21.11 21.42 12.55
C GLN A 100 -20.81 20.14 11.79
N PRO A 101 -21.55 19.03 12.02
CA PRO A 101 -21.42 17.82 11.25
C PRO A 101 -21.69 18.10 9.77
N GLN A 102 -20.76 17.66 8.92
CA GLN A 102 -20.94 17.75 7.46
C GLN A 102 -21.09 16.35 6.90
N ARG A 103 -22.12 16.16 6.09
CA ARG A 103 -22.30 14.90 5.37
C ARG A 103 -21.23 14.80 4.28
N PRO A 104 -20.45 13.71 4.23
CA PRO A 104 -19.52 13.49 3.14
C PRO A 104 -20.26 13.35 1.81
N THR A 105 -19.68 13.94 0.77
CA THR A 105 -20.16 13.79 -0.61
C THR A 105 -19.39 12.70 -1.37
N GLN A 106 -18.25 12.30 -0.83
CA GLN A 106 -17.38 11.25 -1.35
C GLN A 106 -16.87 10.42 -0.16
N TRP A 107 -16.88 9.09 -0.27
CA TRP A 107 -16.52 8.18 0.80
C TRP A 107 -15.04 7.78 0.75
N CYS A 108 -14.50 7.65 -0.44
CA CYS A 108 -13.09 7.40 -0.70
C CYS A 108 -12.75 7.82 -2.13
N GLU A 109 -11.48 7.81 -2.49
CA GLU A 109 -11.06 7.95 -3.87
C GLU A 109 -11.47 6.72 -4.69
N ASP A 110 -11.70 6.91 -5.99
CA ASP A 110 -12.01 5.81 -6.91
C ASP A 110 -10.73 5.03 -7.24
N PHE A 111 -10.71 3.76 -6.83
CA PHE A 111 -9.55 2.89 -7.04
C PHE A 111 -9.18 2.73 -8.51
N ALA A 112 -10.16 2.63 -9.41
CA ALA A 112 -9.88 2.45 -10.83
C ALA A 112 -9.18 3.69 -11.41
N ALA A 113 -9.64 4.89 -11.06
CA ALA A 113 -9.00 6.14 -11.47
C ALA A 113 -7.59 6.30 -10.87
N GLN A 114 -7.40 5.93 -9.59
CA GLN A 114 -6.08 5.93 -8.96
C GLN A 114 -5.13 4.91 -9.62
N PHE A 115 -5.62 3.72 -9.96
CA PHE A 115 -4.84 2.68 -10.64
C PHE A 115 -4.37 3.15 -12.02
N GLU A 116 -5.25 3.77 -12.82
CA GLU A 116 -4.87 4.36 -14.11
C GLU A 116 -3.79 5.44 -13.96
N ALA A 117 -3.93 6.31 -12.95
CA ALA A 117 -2.91 7.31 -12.65
C ALA A 117 -1.58 6.67 -12.24
N LEU A 118 -1.61 5.61 -11.40
CA LEU A 118 -0.42 4.88 -10.97
C LEU A 118 0.34 4.28 -12.17
N VAL A 119 -0.39 3.62 -13.10
CA VAL A 119 0.17 3.06 -14.34
C VAL A 119 0.81 4.16 -15.20
N ALA A 120 0.15 5.31 -15.33
CA ALA A 120 0.66 6.44 -16.11
C ALA A 120 1.89 7.10 -15.46
N LEU A 121 1.93 7.17 -14.13
CA LEU A 121 3.01 7.79 -13.37
C LEU A 121 4.28 6.93 -13.31
N ARG A 122 4.18 5.63 -13.49
CA ARG A 122 5.32 4.70 -13.58
C ARG A 122 6.32 4.85 -12.43
N PRO A 123 5.92 4.72 -11.16
CA PRO A 123 6.88 4.65 -10.07
C PRO A 123 7.73 3.38 -10.20
N ALA A 124 8.92 3.35 -9.59
CA ALA A 124 9.72 2.13 -9.58
C ALA A 124 9.02 0.96 -8.88
N VAL A 125 8.20 1.29 -7.87
CA VAL A 125 7.41 0.32 -7.10
C VAL A 125 5.96 0.77 -7.03
N ALA A 126 5.05 -0.17 -7.30
CA ALA A 126 3.62 -0.08 -7.02
C ALA A 126 3.29 -1.08 -5.91
N SER A 127 2.84 -0.60 -4.75
CA SER A 127 2.45 -1.48 -3.65
C SER A 127 0.97 -1.35 -3.29
N PHE A 128 0.42 -2.42 -2.70
CA PHE A 128 -1.02 -2.53 -2.48
C PHE A 128 -1.35 -3.11 -1.10
N THR A 129 -2.42 -2.58 -0.51
CA THR A 129 -2.92 -2.98 0.81
C THR A 129 -4.44 -3.12 0.78
N PHE A 130 -5.04 -3.90 1.68
CA PHE A 130 -6.47 -4.17 1.89
C PHE A 130 -7.17 -5.01 0.84
N GLY A 131 -6.47 -5.54 -0.12
CA GLY A 131 -7.02 -6.39 -1.16
C GLY A 131 -5.92 -6.90 -2.08
N ILE A 132 -6.31 -7.47 -3.19
CA ILE A 132 -5.41 -8.07 -4.18
C ILE A 132 -5.80 -7.60 -5.58
N LEU A 133 -4.81 -7.42 -6.44
CA LEU A 133 -5.02 -7.18 -7.87
C LEU A 133 -5.32 -8.47 -8.62
N ASP A 134 -5.94 -8.36 -9.76
CA ASP A 134 -5.94 -9.47 -10.71
C ASP A 134 -4.63 -9.54 -11.52
N ALA A 135 -4.40 -10.68 -12.18
CA ALA A 135 -3.18 -10.91 -12.96
C ALA A 135 -3.03 -9.93 -14.14
N ALA A 136 -4.13 -9.44 -14.73
CA ALA A 136 -4.09 -8.48 -15.82
C ALA A 136 -3.63 -7.10 -15.32
N GLN A 137 -4.08 -6.68 -14.14
CA GLN A 137 -3.64 -5.44 -13.48
C GLN A 137 -2.14 -5.52 -13.15
N VAL A 138 -1.67 -6.64 -12.58
CA VAL A 138 -0.23 -6.87 -12.32
C VAL A 138 0.58 -6.78 -13.61
N GLN A 139 0.13 -7.44 -14.67
CA GLN A 139 0.81 -7.40 -15.98
C GLN A 139 0.87 -5.98 -16.57
N ARG A 140 -0.15 -5.16 -16.36
CA ARG A 140 -0.16 -3.75 -16.80
C ARG A 140 0.91 -2.94 -16.07
N LEU A 141 1.06 -3.14 -14.76
CA LEU A 141 2.11 -2.50 -13.97
C LEU A 141 3.51 -2.94 -14.40
N HIS A 142 3.72 -4.24 -14.65
CA HIS A 142 4.97 -4.74 -15.20
C HIS A 142 5.28 -4.12 -16.57
N SER A 143 4.28 -4.00 -17.45
CA SER A 143 4.42 -3.34 -18.75
C SER A 143 4.77 -1.85 -18.64
N ALA A 144 4.35 -1.21 -17.54
CA ALA A 144 4.73 0.15 -17.21
C ALA A 144 6.13 0.26 -16.56
N GLY A 145 6.80 -0.86 -16.26
CA GLY A 145 8.12 -0.91 -15.64
C GLY A 145 8.10 -0.87 -14.10
N CYS A 146 6.94 -1.09 -13.47
CA CYS A 146 6.81 -1.10 -12.03
C CYS A 146 7.10 -2.49 -11.45
N THR A 147 7.81 -2.55 -10.32
CA THR A 147 7.85 -3.73 -9.46
C THR A 147 6.60 -3.75 -8.58
N VAL A 148 5.90 -4.88 -8.53
CA VAL A 148 4.64 -5.00 -7.79
C VAL A 148 4.87 -5.66 -6.43
N ILE A 149 4.44 -4.99 -5.35
CA ILE A 149 4.53 -5.49 -3.97
C ILE A 149 3.12 -5.59 -3.39
N GLY A 150 2.73 -6.80 -2.97
CA GLY A 150 1.48 -7.02 -2.23
C GLY A 150 1.71 -7.04 -0.73
N THR A 151 0.76 -6.59 0.07
CA THR A 151 0.78 -6.75 1.52
C THR A 151 -0.01 -8.00 1.91
N ALA A 152 0.58 -8.84 2.77
CA ALA A 152 -0.02 -10.05 3.28
C ALA A 152 0.12 -10.15 4.80
N THR A 153 -0.92 -10.62 5.46
CA THR A 153 -0.97 -10.84 6.92
C THR A 153 -0.99 -12.33 7.27
N THR A 154 -1.12 -13.18 6.26
CA THR A 154 -1.08 -14.64 6.34
C THR A 154 -0.29 -15.24 5.17
N VAL A 155 0.13 -16.49 5.31
CA VAL A 155 0.80 -17.23 4.23
C VAL A 155 -0.14 -17.42 3.02
N GLN A 156 -1.43 -17.61 3.26
CA GLN A 156 -2.42 -17.77 2.18
C GLN A 156 -2.53 -16.49 1.35
N GLU A 157 -2.54 -15.33 1.98
CA GLU A 157 -2.51 -14.04 1.28
C GLU A 157 -1.20 -13.85 0.50
N ALA A 158 -0.08 -14.27 1.07
CA ALA A 158 1.22 -14.21 0.40
C ALA A 158 1.26 -15.08 -0.86
N LEU A 159 0.73 -16.30 -0.78
CA LEU A 159 0.60 -17.21 -1.92
C LEU A 159 -0.34 -16.65 -2.99
N ALA A 160 -1.48 -16.06 -2.59
CA ALA A 160 -2.39 -15.43 -3.53
C ALA A 160 -1.73 -14.28 -4.31
N TRP A 161 -0.90 -13.45 -3.65
CA TRP A 161 -0.11 -12.42 -4.33
C TRP A 161 0.90 -13.00 -5.32
N ALA A 162 1.58 -14.10 -4.96
CA ALA A 162 2.49 -14.78 -5.87
C ALA A 162 1.76 -15.36 -7.09
N GLU A 163 0.57 -15.91 -6.89
CA GLU A 163 -0.26 -16.50 -7.96
C GLU A 163 -0.68 -15.46 -9.01
N VAL A 164 -1.00 -14.24 -8.61
CA VAL A 164 -1.30 -13.15 -9.55
C VAL A 164 -0.06 -12.48 -10.15
N GLY A 165 1.15 -12.90 -9.74
CA GLY A 165 2.42 -12.46 -10.32
C GLY A 165 3.12 -11.31 -9.61
N ALA A 166 2.86 -11.05 -8.34
CA ALA A 166 3.62 -10.06 -7.57
C ALA A 166 5.11 -10.42 -7.50
N ASP A 167 5.97 -9.42 -7.52
CA ASP A 167 7.44 -9.57 -7.46
C ASP A 167 7.95 -9.77 -6.02
N ALA A 168 7.22 -9.20 -5.06
CA ALA A 168 7.52 -9.34 -3.65
C ALA A 168 6.25 -9.23 -2.81
N VAL A 169 6.31 -9.74 -1.59
CA VAL A 169 5.24 -9.66 -0.60
C VAL A 169 5.77 -9.02 0.67
N CYS A 170 5.09 -7.99 1.14
CA CYS A 170 5.28 -7.42 2.47
C CYS A 170 4.52 -8.27 3.48
N ALA A 171 5.23 -9.11 4.23
CA ALA A 171 4.70 -9.91 5.31
C ALA A 171 4.50 -9.00 6.54
N SER A 172 3.28 -8.53 6.73
CA SER A 172 2.90 -7.60 7.80
C SER A 172 2.41 -8.37 9.01
N GLY A 173 3.25 -8.43 10.04
CA GLY A 173 2.92 -9.08 11.31
C GLY A 173 1.92 -8.29 12.15
N LEU A 174 1.47 -8.90 13.26
CA LEU A 174 0.52 -8.27 14.17
C LEU A 174 1.11 -6.99 14.81
N GLU A 175 2.42 -6.93 14.99
CA GLU A 175 3.14 -5.81 15.60
C GLU A 175 3.34 -4.64 14.64
N ALA A 176 3.06 -4.82 13.35
CA ALA A 176 3.23 -3.76 12.36
C ALA A 176 2.32 -2.57 12.65
N GLY A 177 2.87 -1.36 12.55
CA GLY A 177 2.11 -0.12 12.73
C GLY A 177 1.09 0.11 11.61
N GLY A 178 0.13 0.98 11.87
CA GLY A 178 -0.94 1.32 10.95
C GLY A 178 -2.06 0.29 10.91
N HIS A 179 -2.80 0.28 9.80
CA HIS A 179 -3.92 -0.64 9.61
C HIS A 179 -3.43 -2.03 9.22
N ARG A 180 -4.09 -3.04 9.76
CA ARG A 180 -3.88 -4.42 9.33
C ARG A 180 -4.60 -4.68 8.01
N GLY A 181 -3.86 -5.10 6.99
CA GLY A 181 -4.33 -5.24 5.62
C GLY A 181 -4.90 -6.62 5.27
N THR A 182 -5.45 -7.38 6.23
CA THR A 182 -6.05 -8.70 5.98
C THR A 182 -7.16 -8.62 4.94
N PHE A 183 -7.09 -9.47 3.90
CA PHE A 183 -8.09 -9.49 2.83
C PHE A 183 -8.62 -10.90 2.50
N LEU A 184 -7.99 -11.95 3.04
CA LEU A 184 -8.48 -13.33 2.92
C LEU A 184 -8.75 -13.93 4.30
N GLY A 185 -9.92 -14.54 4.46
CA GLY A 185 -10.28 -15.26 5.67
C GLY A 185 -10.71 -14.36 6.83
N ASP A 186 -10.70 -14.94 8.02
CA ASP A 186 -11.12 -14.27 9.24
C ASP A 186 -10.03 -13.37 9.80
N PHE A 187 -10.37 -12.12 10.13
CA PHE A 187 -9.45 -11.13 10.66
C PHE A 187 -8.80 -11.58 11.97
N THR A 188 -9.54 -12.24 12.86
CA THR A 188 -9.02 -12.68 14.16
C THR A 188 -8.04 -13.82 13.98
N ALA A 189 -8.33 -14.76 13.08
CA ALA A 189 -7.44 -15.88 12.78
C ALA A 189 -6.16 -15.44 12.06
N ALA A 190 -6.18 -14.28 11.39
CA ALA A 190 -5.05 -13.73 10.66
C ALA A 190 -4.04 -12.97 11.55
N GLN A 191 -4.22 -12.92 12.88
CA GLN A 191 -3.34 -12.20 13.80
C GLN A 191 -2.05 -12.99 14.10
N VAL A 192 -1.16 -13.04 13.13
CA VAL A 192 0.13 -13.75 13.22
C VAL A 192 1.24 -12.74 13.50
N GLY A 193 2.06 -13.02 14.52
CA GLY A 193 3.24 -12.20 14.87
C GLY A 193 4.33 -12.27 13.80
N THR A 194 5.08 -11.17 13.63
CA THR A 194 6.09 -11.01 12.58
C THR A 194 7.14 -12.12 12.56
N LEU A 195 7.65 -12.50 13.73
CA LEU A 195 8.67 -13.55 13.86
C LEU A 195 8.18 -14.93 13.42
N ALA A 196 6.87 -15.18 13.47
CA ALA A 196 6.26 -16.41 12.99
C ALA A 196 5.85 -16.31 11.50
N LEU A 197 5.32 -15.16 11.08
CA LEU A 197 4.82 -14.95 9.71
C LEU A 197 5.93 -14.95 8.67
N VAL A 198 7.00 -14.20 8.92
CA VAL A 198 8.07 -13.97 7.93
C VAL A 198 8.72 -15.28 7.47
N PRO A 199 9.22 -16.19 8.36
CA PRO A 199 9.83 -17.43 7.91
C PRO A 199 8.84 -18.33 7.14
N GLN A 200 7.57 -18.39 7.57
CA GLN A 200 6.56 -19.18 6.87
C GLN A 200 6.29 -18.64 5.46
N CYS A 201 6.23 -17.30 5.29
CA CYS A 201 6.12 -16.68 3.97
C CYS A 201 7.37 -16.96 3.11
N VAL A 202 8.57 -16.89 3.68
CA VAL A 202 9.82 -17.20 2.97
C VAL A 202 9.81 -18.64 2.46
N ASP A 203 9.46 -19.60 3.31
CA ASP A 203 9.41 -21.02 2.92
C ASP A 203 8.36 -21.27 1.82
N ALA A 204 7.20 -20.67 1.94
CA ALA A 204 6.10 -20.84 0.99
C ALA A 204 6.39 -20.19 -0.38
N LEU A 205 7.06 -19.04 -0.41
CA LEU A 205 7.29 -18.24 -1.61
C LEU A 205 8.63 -18.56 -2.32
N ALA A 206 9.58 -19.22 -1.61
CA ALA A 206 10.88 -19.58 -2.17
C ALA A 206 10.80 -20.37 -3.49
N PRO A 207 9.89 -21.38 -3.65
CA PRO A 207 9.78 -22.12 -4.91
C PRO A 207 9.36 -21.27 -6.11
N GLN A 208 8.68 -20.12 -5.86
CA GLN A 208 8.17 -19.21 -6.87
C GLN A 208 9.14 -18.05 -7.14
N GLY A 209 10.20 -17.91 -6.36
CA GLY A 209 11.18 -16.83 -6.47
C GLY A 209 10.63 -15.45 -6.06
N VAL A 210 9.51 -15.41 -5.34
CA VAL A 210 8.91 -14.16 -4.83
C VAL A 210 9.62 -13.75 -3.55
N ALA A 211 10.06 -12.50 -3.49
CA ALA A 211 10.79 -11.98 -2.33
C ALA A 211 9.84 -11.63 -1.17
N VAL A 212 10.35 -11.75 0.07
CA VAL A 212 9.61 -11.36 1.28
C VAL A 212 10.25 -10.13 1.91
N ILE A 213 9.41 -9.17 2.25
CA ILE A 213 9.74 -7.94 2.98
C ILE A 213 9.09 -8.05 4.35
N ALA A 214 9.87 -7.95 5.42
CA ALA A 214 9.35 -8.01 6.78
C ALA A 214 8.82 -6.64 7.23
N ALA A 215 7.64 -6.61 7.85
CA ALA A 215 7.06 -5.44 8.50
C ALA A 215 6.44 -5.81 9.85
N GLY A 216 6.87 -5.09 10.92
CA GLY A 216 6.37 -5.33 12.28
C GLY A 216 7.34 -4.97 13.38
#